data_c7bee976b61f3a82a414f0b5b903a91c
#
_entry.id   c7bee976b61f3a82a414f0b5b903a91c
#
_cell.length_a   1.000
_cell.length_b   1.000
_cell.length_c   1.000
_cell.angle_alpha   90.00
_cell.angle_beta   90.00
_cell.angle_gamma   90.00
#
_symmetry.space_group_name_H-M   'P 1'
#
loop_
_entity.id
_entity.type
_entity.pdbx_description
1 polymer ?
#
loop_
_entity_poly.entity_id
_entity_poly.type
_entity_poly.pdbx_seq_one_letter_code
_entity_poly.pdbx_strand_id
1 'polypeptide(L)'
;LAGWAWADPIVGLVIAALIGALFVRTGRAILARLLDAVDPELVDRVRSAAAEPGGVITVDDVRVRWLGHRARAEIDVTVDSSLSVVEARAVADAVTNEIRQDSPEVKDVAVQILPALTH
;
A
#
# COMPACT_ATOMS: atom_id res chain seq x y z
N LEU A 1 -48.48 17.59 26.90
CA LEU A 1 -47.12 17.49 27.29
C LEU A 1 -46.55 16.08 27.28
N ALA A 2 -47.38 15.09 26.97
CA ALA A 2 -46.91 13.73 26.74
C ALA A 2 -45.88 13.66 25.61
N GLY A 3 -45.96 14.55 24.62
CA GLY A 3 -45.01 14.62 23.54
C GLY A 3 -43.61 15.00 23.97
N TRP A 4 -43.46 15.78 25.02
CA TRP A 4 -42.17 16.19 25.53
C TRP A 4 -41.43 15.06 26.23
N ALA A 5 -42.14 14.17 26.90
CA ALA A 5 -41.56 13.02 27.57
C ALA A 5 -40.92 12.03 26.59
N TRP A 6 -41.44 11.97 25.36
CA TRP A 6 -40.90 11.14 24.29
C TRP A 6 -39.76 11.82 23.51
N ALA A 7 -39.83 13.16 23.39
CA ALA A 7 -38.84 13.91 22.63
C ALA A 7 -37.42 13.84 23.27
N ASP A 8 -37.36 13.93 24.60
CA ASP A 8 -36.11 13.96 25.33
C ASP A 8 -35.27 12.71 25.12
N PRO A 9 -35.79 11.49 25.34
CA PRO A 9 -34.96 10.28 25.11
C PRO A 9 -34.65 10.07 23.62
N ILE A 10 -35.55 10.49 22.71
CA ILE A 10 -35.28 10.36 21.27
C ILE A 10 -34.14 11.27 20.86
N VAL A 11 -34.13 12.52 21.30
CA VAL A 11 -33.06 13.47 21.00
C VAL A 11 -31.72 12.98 21.58
N GLY A 12 -31.73 12.48 22.82
CA GLY A 12 -30.54 11.91 23.44
C GLY A 12 -30.04 10.71 22.67
N LEU A 13 -30.91 9.85 22.18
CA LEU A 13 -30.52 8.68 21.41
C LEU A 13 -29.91 9.07 20.06
N VAL A 14 -30.46 10.06 19.37
CA VAL A 14 -29.94 10.56 18.11
C VAL A 14 -28.56 11.17 18.30
N ILE A 15 -28.40 11.99 19.34
CA ILE A 15 -27.10 12.61 19.64
C ILE A 15 -26.07 11.52 19.98
N ALA A 16 -26.43 10.54 20.77
CA ALA A 16 -25.55 9.42 21.13
C ALA A 16 -25.13 8.63 19.89
N ALA A 17 -26.07 8.40 18.96
CA ALA A 17 -25.77 7.69 17.72
C ALA A 17 -24.79 8.49 16.84
N LEU A 18 -24.99 9.81 16.74
CA LEU A 18 -24.10 10.68 15.97
C LEU A 18 -22.70 10.72 16.56
N ILE A 19 -22.59 10.87 17.87
CA ILE A 19 -21.31 10.88 18.57
C ILE A 19 -20.61 9.54 18.42
N GLY A 20 -21.34 8.44 18.58
CA GLY A 20 -20.81 7.10 18.40
C GLY A 20 -20.28 6.87 16.99
N ALA A 21 -21.03 7.31 15.98
CA ALA A 21 -20.61 7.19 14.58
C ALA A 21 -19.34 7.99 14.30
N LEU A 22 -19.27 9.22 14.81
CA LEU A 22 -18.07 10.05 14.68
C LEU A 22 -16.88 9.44 15.39
N PHE A 23 -17.11 8.89 16.59
CA PHE A 23 -16.06 8.24 17.37
C PHE A 23 -15.49 7.01 16.64
N VAL A 24 -16.35 6.18 16.10
CA VAL A 24 -15.92 4.99 15.34
C VAL A 24 -15.14 5.41 14.09
N ARG A 25 -15.65 6.40 13.38
CA ARG A 25 -15.00 6.89 12.15
C ARG A 25 -13.61 7.45 12.44
N THR A 26 -13.49 8.27 13.46
CA THR A 26 -12.21 8.86 13.88
C THR A 26 -11.26 7.79 14.39
N GLY A 27 -11.78 6.86 15.21
CA GLY A 27 -10.98 5.76 15.74
C GLY A 27 -10.41 4.86 14.64
N ARG A 28 -11.20 4.57 13.62
CA ARG A 28 -10.72 3.79 12.48
C ARG A 28 -9.64 4.51 11.70
N ALA A 29 -9.77 5.82 11.51
CA ALA A 29 -8.76 6.61 10.81
C ALA A 29 -7.44 6.64 11.60
N ILE A 30 -7.51 6.82 12.92
CA ILE A 30 -6.33 6.81 13.78
C ILE A 30 -5.68 5.42 13.79
N LEU A 31 -6.48 4.37 13.92
CA LEU A 31 -5.99 3.00 13.92
C LEU A 31 -5.29 2.67 12.61
N ALA A 32 -5.85 3.09 11.49
CA ALA A 32 -5.24 2.87 10.18
C ALA A 32 -3.86 3.53 10.10
N ARG A 33 -3.70 4.74 10.66
CA ARG A 33 -2.42 5.42 10.70
C ARG A 33 -1.42 4.74 11.62
N LEU A 34 -1.89 4.27 12.77
CA LEU A 34 -1.04 3.59 13.75
C LEU A 34 -0.54 2.24 13.25
N LEU A 35 -1.33 1.56 12.44
CA LEU A 35 -0.96 0.28 11.87
C LEU A 35 -0.11 0.42 10.60
N ASP A 36 0.34 1.63 10.28
CA ASP A 36 1.08 1.90 9.04
C ASP A 36 0.31 1.38 7.84
N ALA A 37 -0.98 1.60 7.84
CA ALA A 37 -1.81 1.14 6.74
C ALA A 37 -1.40 1.87 5.48
N VAL A 38 -0.50 1.26 4.77
CA VAL A 38 -0.22 1.63 3.41
C VAL A 38 -1.49 1.32 2.63
N ASP A 39 -1.90 2.25 1.80
CA ASP A 39 -3.05 2.05 0.93
C ASP A 39 -2.87 0.75 0.15
N PRO A 40 -3.78 -0.25 0.32
CA PRO A 40 -3.65 -1.51 -0.44
C PRO A 40 -3.65 -1.31 -1.95
N GLU A 41 -4.32 -0.27 -2.44
CA GLU A 41 -4.31 0.06 -3.87
C GLU A 41 -2.92 0.46 -4.34
N LEU A 42 -2.16 1.18 -3.50
CA LEU A 42 -0.80 1.55 -3.84
C LEU A 42 0.10 0.31 -3.93
N VAL A 43 -0.03 -0.62 -2.99
CA VAL A 43 0.73 -1.87 -3.01
C VAL A 43 0.40 -2.66 -4.27
N ASP A 44 -0.88 -2.76 -4.63
CA ASP A 44 -1.31 -3.48 -5.84
C ASP A 44 -0.79 -2.81 -7.10
N ARG A 45 -0.81 -1.48 -7.17
CA ARG A 45 -0.25 -0.75 -8.31
C ARG A 45 1.25 -0.96 -8.45
N VAL A 46 1.97 -0.92 -7.34
CA VAL A 46 3.42 -1.16 -7.34
C VAL A 46 3.71 -2.58 -7.79
N ARG A 47 2.95 -3.55 -7.30
CA ARG A 47 3.12 -4.96 -7.70
C ARG A 47 2.87 -5.14 -9.19
N SER A 48 1.81 -4.54 -9.72
CA SER A 48 1.49 -4.64 -11.14
C SER A 48 2.56 -3.96 -12.01
N ALA A 49 3.03 -2.80 -11.59
CA ALA A 49 4.09 -2.10 -12.31
C ALA A 49 5.41 -2.89 -12.29
N ALA A 50 5.72 -3.52 -11.17
CA ALA A 50 6.93 -4.33 -11.03
C ALA A 50 6.90 -5.59 -11.89
N ALA A 51 5.71 -6.10 -12.19
CA ALA A 51 5.54 -7.29 -13.01
C ALA A 51 5.59 -7.02 -14.52
N GLU A 52 5.46 -5.75 -14.92
CA GLU A 52 5.41 -5.37 -16.34
C GLU A 52 6.72 -5.56 -17.09
N PRO A 53 7.90 -5.20 -16.54
CA PRO A 53 9.14 -5.32 -17.30
C PRO A 53 9.45 -6.75 -17.73
N GLY A 54 9.96 -6.90 -18.93
CA GLY A 54 10.43 -8.17 -19.41
C GLY A 54 11.63 -8.64 -18.58
N GLY A 55 11.70 -9.91 -18.29
CA GLY A 55 12.76 -10.49 -17.47
C GLY A 55 12.35 -10.75 -16.03
N VAL A 56 11.26 -10.17 -15.57
CA VAL A 56 10.68 -10.48 -14.25
C VAL A 56 9.83 -11.75 -14.38
N ILE A 57 10.19 -12.79 -13.65
CA ILE A 57 9.42 -14.04 -13.63
C ILE A 57 8.26 -13.90 -12.66
N THR A 58 8.57 -13.52 -11.41
CA THR A 58 7.56 -13.30 -10.38
C THR A 58 7.95 -12.12 -9.51
N VAL A 59 6.94 -11.47 -8.94
CA VAL A 59 7.12 -10.48 -7.88
C VAL A 59 6.81 -11.20 -6.57
N ASP A 60 7.84 -11.44 -5.75
CA ASP A 60 7.71 -12.29 -4.57
C ASP A 60 7.15 -11.52 -3.38
N ASP A 61 7.61 -10.28 -3.20
CA ASP A 61 7.17 -9.47 -2.07
C ASP A 61 7.20 -7.99 -2.45
N VAL A 62 6.26 -7.26 -1.92
CA VAL A 62 6.19 -5.80 -2.09
C VAL A 62 5.93 -5.19 -0.74
N ARG A 63 6.83 -4.32 -0.29
CA ARG A 63 6.69 -3.57 0.95
C ARG A 63 6.76 -2.09 0.64
N VAL A 64 5.79 -1.34 1.12
CA VAL A 64 5.76 0.11 0.93
C VAL A 64 5.69 0.77 2.31
N ARG A 65 6.56 1.75 2.54
CA ARG A 65 6.61 2.50 3.78
C ARG A 65 6.52 3.99 3.50
N TRP A 66 5.84 4.71 4.36
CA TRP A 66 5.83 6.15 4.31
C TRP A 66 6.94 6.70 5.19
N LEU A 67 7.81 7.51 4.59
CA LEU A 67 8.89 8.23 5.28
C LEU A 67 8.60 9.73 5.14
N GLY A 68 7.82 10.27 6.05
CA GLY A 68 7.38 11.66 5.95
C GLY A 68 6.45 11.86 4.76
N HIS A 69 6.89 12.62 3.76
CA HIS A 69 6.12 12.89 2.55
C HIS A 69 6.38 11.92 1.41
N ARG A 70 7.32 10.98 1.61
CA ARG A 70 7.75 10.08 0.55
C ARG A 70 7.34 8.67 0.88
N ALA A 71 6.92 7.96 -0.14
CA ALA A 71 6.74 6.51 -0.03
C ALA A 71 8.03 5.83 -0.50
N ARG A 72 8.45 4.83 0.25
CA ARG A 72 9.58 3.97 -0.13
C ARG A 72 9.04 2.59 -0.43
N ALA A 73 9.33 2.09 -1.61
CA ALA A 73 8.93 0.75 -2.02
C ALA A 73 10.14 -0.18 -1.99
N GLU A 74 9.97 -1.33 -1.38
CA GLU A 74 10.96 -2.42 -1.41
C GLU A 74 10.31 -3.60 -2.09
N ILE A 75 10.91 -4.06 -3.18
CA ILE A 75 10.33 -5.12 -4.02
C ILE A 75 11.36 -6.23 -4.20
N ASP A 76 10.92 -7.46 -3.98
CA ASP A 76 11.70 -8.65 -4.26
C ASP A 76 11.15 -9.27 -5.54
N VAL A 77 11.98 -9.37 -6.56
CA VAL A 77 11.61 -9.96 -7.84
C VAL A 77 12.51 -11.15 -8.15
N THR A 78 11.93 -12.15 -8.76
CA THR A 78 12.67 -13.33 -9.23
C THR A 78 12.91 -13.20 -10.73
N VAL A 79 14.14 -13.38 -11.13
CA VAL A 79 14.57 -13.36 -12.52
C VAL A 79 15.24 -14.67 -12.88
N ASP A 80 15.43 -14.89 -14.17
CA ASP A 80 16.13 -16.09 -14.66
C ASP A 80 17.57 -16.11 -14.12
N SER A 81 17.97 -17.23 -13.55
CA SER A 81 19.33 -17.40 -12.98
C SER A 81 20.42 -17.37 -14.03
N SER A 82 20.08 -17.52 -15.31
CA SER A 82 21.05 -17.44 -16.41
C SER A 82 21.42 -16.02 -16.79
N LEU A 83 20.72 -15.00 -16.27
CA LEU A 83 21.03 -13.60 -16.56
C LEU A 83 22.37 -13.20 -15.95
N SER A 84 23.13 -12.41 -16.70
CA SER A 84 24.33 -11.78 -16.16
C SER A 84 23.95 -10.71 -15.14
N VAL A 85 24.95 -10.28 -14.35
CA VAL A 85 24.73 -9.19 -13.39
C VAL A 85 24.27 -7.91 -14.09
N VAL A 86 24.83 -7.63 -15.27
CA VAL A 86 24.45 -6.45 -16.07
C VAL A 86 22.99 -6.56 -16.53
N GLU A 87 22.58 -7.72 -16.99
CA GLU A 87 21.21 -7.95 -17.44
C GLU A 87 20.22 -7.87 -16.28
N ALA A 88 20.58 -8.46 -15.13
CA ALA A 88 19.76 -8.39 -13.93
C ALA A 88 19.58 -6.95 -13.45
N ARG A 89 20.66 -6.15 -13.52
CA ARG A 89 20.58 -4.74 -13.14
C ARG A 89 19.67 -3.96 -14.09
N ALA A 90 19.73 -4.27 -15.37
CA ALA A 90 18.83 -3.64 -16.34
C ALA A 90 17.35 -3.94 -16.03
N VAL A 91 17.06 -5.16 -15.58
CA VAL A 91 15.70 -5.52 -15.13
C VAL A 91 15.31 -4.70 -13.91
N ALA A 92 16.23 -4.57 -12.94
CA ALA A 92 15.96 -3.78 -11.72
C ALA A 92 15.68 -2.31 -12.07
N ASP A 93 16.46 -1.74 -12.98
CA ASP A 93 16.25 -0.36 -13.42
C ASP A 93 14.91 -0.19 -14.15
N ALA A 94 14.52 -1.16 -14.96
CA ALA A 94 13.23 -1.14 -15.65
C ALA A 94 12.08 -1.21 -14.66
N VAL A 95 12.18 -2.06 -13.63
CA VAL A 95 11.19 -2.16 -12.56
C VAL A 95 11.08 -0.81 -11.82
N THR A 96 12.21 -0.22 -11.47
CA THR A 96 12.23 1.08 -10.78
C THR A 96 11.54 2.15 -11.61
N ASN A 97 11.84 2.23 -12.90
CA ASN A 97 11.24 3.23 -13.78
C ASN A 97 9.73 3.04 -13.93
N GLU A 98 9.27 1.81 -14.08
CA GLU A 98 7.84 1.51 -14.19
C GLU A 98 7.09 1.94 -12.93
N ILE A 99 7.66 1.65 -11.76
CA ILE A 99 7.04 2.02 -10.49
C ILE A 99 6.96 3.54 -10.35
N ARG A 100 8.02 4.25 -10.70
CA ARG A 100 8.05 5.71 -10.61
C ARG A 100 7.07 6.37 -11.55
N GLN A 101 6.90 5.83 -12.75
CA GLN A 101 5.94 6.35 -13.72
C GLN A 101 4.50 6.11 -13.28
N ASP A 102 4.23 4.93 -12.75
CA ASP A 102 2.88 4.55 -12.33
C ASP A 102 2.48 5.22 -11.02
N SER A 103 3.42 5.38 -10.12
CA SER A 103 3.17 5.92 -8.78
C SER A 103 4.19 7.01 -8.45
N PRO A 104 3.93 8.27 -8.85
CA PRO A 104 4.87 9.37 -8.60
C PRO A 104 5.14 9.66 -7.14
N GLU A 105 4.23 9.28 -6.25
CA GLU A 105 4.41 9.44 -4.80
C GLU A 105 5.50 8.53 -4.25
N VAL A 106 5.85 7.46 -4.96
CA VAL A 106 6.94 6.56 -4.57
C VAL A 106 8.24 7.14 -5.11
N LYS A 107 9.04 7.72 -4.25
CA LYS A 107 10.29 8.39 -4.62
C LYS A 107 11.52 7.51 -4.45
N ASP A 108 11.49 6.63 -3.45
CA ASP A 108 12.57 5.69 -3.20
C ASP A 108 12.11 4.29 -3.55
N VAL A 109 12.84 3.63 -4.45
CA VAL A 109 12.54 2.26 -4.85
C VAL A 109 13.80 1.42 -4.66
N ALA A 110 13.67 0.36 -3.88
CA ALA A 110 14.73 -0.64 -3.69
C ALA A 110 14.24 -1.95 -4.29
N VAL A 111 14.96 -2.45 -5.27
CA VAL A 111 14.62 -3.72 -5.93
C VAL A 111 15.69 -4.74 -5.57
N GLN A 112 15.26 -5.83 -4.96
CA GLN A 112 16.13 -6.97 -4.68
C GLN A 112 15.88 -8.03 -5.75
N ILE A 113 16.96 -8.40 -6.42
CA ILE A 113 16.92 -9.42 -7.47
C ILE A 113 17.23 -10.76 -6.84
N LEU A 114 16.33 -11.72 -7.04
CA LEU A 114 16.51 -13.09 -6.57
C LEU A 114 16.62 -14.01 -7.78
N PRO A 115 17.58 -14.94 -7.78
CA PRO A 115 17.65 -15.91 -8.87
C PRO A 115 16.51 -16.93 -8.76
N ALA A 116 16.00 -17.34 -9.89
CA ALA A 116 15.01 -18.42 -9.92
C ALA A 116 15.70 -19.72 -9.48
N LEU A 117 15.10 -20.36 -8.47
CA LEU A 117 15.60 -21.65 -8.00
C LEU A 117 15.00 -22.73 -8.90
N THR A 118 15.81 -23.29 -9.76
CA THR A 118 15.41 -24.41 -10.59
C THR A 118 15.75 -25.71 -9.87
N HIS A 119 14.73 -26.46 -9.58
CA HIS A 119 14.86 -27.79 -9.04
C HIS A 119 14.40 -28.82 -10.06
#